data_2023a1c0311e1c81813e19c07d73bb34
#
_entry.id   2023a1c0311e1c81813e19c07d73bb34
#
_cell.length_a   1.000
_cell.length_b   1.000
_cell.length_c   1.000
_cell.angle_alpha   90.00
_cell.angle_beta   90.00
_cell.angle_gamma   90.00
#
_symmetry.space_group_name_H-M   'P 1'
#
loop_
_entity.id
_entity.type
_entity.pdbx_description
1 polymer ?
#
loop_
_entity_poly.entity_id
_entity_poly.type
_entity_poly.pdbx_seq_one_letter_code
_entity_poly.pdbx_strand_id
1 'polypeptide(L)'
;MKIGQVAALAGVSCDALRFYEERGLIHCTRSANGYRHYHPDTVQLVQYIRTAQQLGFSLAEVGENLPALWQASDEPAERLAAVFAQKLAAIDERIAQLQGLRQALSARAQAVCPLAPVLDAGKAGG
;
A
#
# COMPACT_ATOMS: atom_id res chain seq x y z
N MET A 1 11.35 -16.33 -17.27
CA MET A 1 11.46 -14.91 -17.69
C MET A 1 12.58 -14.22 -16.94
N LYS A 2 13.29 -13.35 -17.61
CA LYS A 2 14.32 -12.52 -16.98
C LYS A 2 13.68 -11.32 -16.29
N ILE A 3 14.40 -10.72 -15.34
CA ILE A 3 13.89 -9.62 -14.54
C ILE A 3 13.39 -8.45 -15.42
N GLY A 4 14.11 -8.12 -16.49
CA GLY A 4 13.71 -7.04 -17.39
C GLY A 4 12.40 -7.30 -18.10
N GLN A 5 12.13 -8.56 -18.45
CA GLN A 5 10.88 -8.95 -19.08
C GLN A 5 9.71 -8.82 -18.10
N VAL A 6 9.89 -9.27 -16.87
CA VAL A 6 8.86 -9.16 -15.84
C VAL A 6 8.59 -7.68 -15.55
N ALA A 7 9.64 -6.89 -15.43
CA ALA A 7 9.51 -5.45 -15.18
C ALA A 7 8.70 -4.76 -16.28
N ALA A 8 9.00 -5.05 -17.53
CA ALA A 8 8.31 -4.45 -18.67
C ALA A 8 6.84 -4.85 -18.72
N LEU A 9 6.55 -6.14 -18.52
CA LEU A 9 5.19 -6.65 -18.60
C LEU A 9 4.33 -6.22 -17.41
N ALA A 10 4.93 -6.16 -16.23
CA ALA A 10 4.21 -5.75 -15.03
C ALA A 10 4.14 -4.23 -14.85
N GLY A 11 4.93 -3.49 -15.61
CA GLY A 11 4.95 -2.04 -15.53
C GLY A 11 5.62 -1.50 -14.27
N VAL A 12 6.66 -2.18 -13.80
CA VAL A 12 7.43 -1.78 -12.62
C VAL A 12 8.90 -1.72 -12.97
N SER A 13 9.70 -1.10 -12.09
CA SER A 13 11.14 -1.08 -12.25
C SER A 13 11.76 -2.41 -11.80
N CYS A 14 12.97 -2.67 -12.28
CA CYS A 14 13.73 -3.83 -11.81
C CYS A 14 14.05 -3.71 -10.32
N ASP A 15 14.28 -2.49 -9.84
CA ASP A 15 14.54 -2.25 -8.42
C ASP A 15 13.33 -2.61 -7.56
N ALA A 16 12.12 -2.31 -8.04
CA ALA A 16 10.90 -2.70 -7.36
C ALA A 16 10.79 -4.22 -7.26
N LEU A 17 11.12 -4.94 -8.33
CA LEU A 17 11.12 -6.40 -8.32
C LEU A 17 12.13 -6.98 -7.33
N ARG A 18 13.32 -6.40 -7.26
CA ARG A 18 14.33 -6.83 -6.30
C ARG A 18 13.85 -6.59 -4.87
N PHE A 19 13.18 -5.47 -4.65
CA PHE A 19 12.60 -5.14 -3.36
C PHE A 19 11.53 -6.15 -2.96
N TYR A 20 10.63 -6.49 -3.88
CA TYR A 20 9.59 -7.50 -3.62
C TYR A 20 10.21 -8.87 -3.33
N GLU A 21 11.27 -9.22 -4.04
CA GLU A 21 11.99 -10.47 -3.80
C GLU A 21 12.62 -10.50 -2.41
N GLU A 22 13.27 -9.41 -2.00
CA GLU A 22 13.84 -9.28 -0.66
C GLU A 22 12.79 -9.43 0.43
N ARG A 23 11.60 -8.96 0.18
CA ARG A 23 10.48 -9.06 1.13
C ARG A 23 9.79 -10.42 1.09
N GLY A 24 10.24 -11.32 0.21
CA GLY A 24 9.65 -12.64 0.10
C GLY A 24 8.31 -12.69 -0.60
N LEU A 25 7.92 -11.62 -1.29
CA LEU A 25 6.65 -11.55 -2.00
C LEU A 25 6.70 -12.28 -3.33
N ILE A 26 7.85 -12.28 -3.98
CA ILE A 26 8.08 -13.00 -5.23
C ILE A 26 9.35 -13.82 -5.08
N HIS A 27 9.45 -14.85 -5.89
CA HIS A 27 10.60 -15.76 -5.86
C HIS A 27 11.14 -15.93 -7.27
N CYS A 28 12.44 -16.15 -7.34
CA CYS A 28 13.10 -16.46 -8.60
C CYS A 28 13.95 -17.71 -8.44
N THR A 29 14.23 -18.34 -9.55
CA THR A 29 15.27 -19.38 -9.63
C THR A 29 16.48 -18.77 -10.31
N ARG A 30 17.66 -19.28 -10.01
CA ARG A 30 18.89 -18.82 -10.66
C ARG A 30 19.35 -19.88 -11.63
N SER A 31 19.72 -19.42 -12.83
CA SER A 31 20.33 -20.30 -13.83
C SER A 31 21.75 -20.68 -13.39
N ALA A 32 22.35 -21.60 -14.13
CA ALA A 32 23.74 -21.99 -13.91
C ALA A 32 24.70 -20.80 -14.00
N ASN A 33 24.32 -19.76 -14.75
CA ASN A 33 25.11 -18.53 -14.90
C ASN A 33 24.83 -17.49 -13.81
N GLY A 34 23.99 -17.82 -12.85
CA GLY A 34 23.65 -16.90 -11.76
C GLY A 34 22.58 -15.88 -12.09
N TYR A 35 22.00 -15.92 -13.28
CA TYR A 35 20.93 -15.01 -13.66
C TYR A 35 19.61 -15.40 -13.03
N ARG A 36 18.82 -14.38 -12.67
CA ARG A 36 17.49 -14.57 -12.11
C ARG A 36 16.51 -14.98 -13.20
N HIS A 37 15.71 -15.98 -12.91
CA HIS A 37 14.60 -16.41 -13.76
C HIS A 37 13.32 -16.42 -12.94
N TYR A 38 12.29 -15.83 -13.49
CA TYR A 38 10.99 -15.75 -12.83
C TYR A 38 9.98 -16.59 -13.60
N HIS A 39 9.08 -17.23 -12.86
CA HIS A 39 7.97 -17.92 -13.46
C HIS A 39 7.06 -16.89 -14.16
N PRO A 40 6.44 -17.25 -15.32
CA PRO A 40 5.53 -16.31 -15.99
C PRO A 40 4.42 -15.76 -15.11
N ASP A 41 3.93 -16.55 -14.15
CA ASP A 41 2.90 -16.11 -13.22
C ASP A 41 3.36 -14.97 -12.32
N THR A 42 4.64 -14.73 -12.23
CA THR A 42 5.19 -13.63 -11.43
C THR A 42 4.68 -12.28 -11.93
N VAL A 43 4.47 -12.12 -13.23
CA VAL A 43 3.94 -10.88 -13.81
C VAL A 43 2.58 -10.56 -13.19
N GLN A 44 1.70 -11.54 -13.16
CA GLN A 44 0.35 -11.37 -12.59
C GLN A 44 0.42 -11.09 -11.09
N LEU A 45 1.30 -11.77 -10.39
CA LEU A 45 1.51 -11.56 -8.97
C LEU A 45 1.99 -10.13 -8.68
N VAL A 46 2.94 -9.64 -9.45
CA VAL A 46 3.46 -8.27 -9.29
C VAL A 46 2.37 -7.24 -9.56
N GLN A 47 1.55 -7.47 -10.60
CA GLN A 47 0.42 -6.60 -10.89
C GLN A 47 -0.57 -6.58 -9.73
N TYR A 48 -0.81 -7.72 -9.12
CA TYR A 48 -1.68 -7.83 -7.93
C TYR A 48 -1.10 -7.04 -6.76
N ILE A 49 0.19 -7.18 -6.50
CA ILE A 49 0.88 -6.45 -5.43
C ILE A 49 0.73 -4.94 -5.65
N ARG A 50 0.96 -4.46 -6.87
CA ARG A 50 0.83 -3.04 -7.19
C ARG A 50 -0.58 -2.53 -6.96
N THR A 51 -1.56 -3.29 -7.43
CA THR A 51 -2.97 -2.90 -7.26
C THR A 51 -3.30 -2.79 -5.77
N ALA A 52 -2.87 -3.74 -4.97
CA ALA A 52 -3.09 -3.70 -3.53
C ALA A 52 -2.46 -2.46 -2.89
N GLN A 53 -1.23 -2.12 -3.28
CA GLN A 53 -0.57 -0.92 -2.79
C GLN A 53 -1.32 0.35 -3.18
N GLN A 54 -1.83 0.41 -4.39
CA GLN A 54 -2.63 1.54 -4.87
C GLN A 54 -3.93 1.70 -4.06
N LEU A 55 -4.45 0.60 -3.55
CA LEU A 55 -5.65 0.60 -2.71
C LEU A 55 -5.33 0.87 -1.23
N GLY A 56 -4.09 1.18 -0.92
CA GLY A 56 -3.70 1.55 0.44
C GLY A 56 -3.18 0.42 1.31
N PHE A 57 -2.94 -0.76 0.74
CA PHE A 57 -2.31 -1.85 1.49
C PHE A 57 -0.81 -1.65 1.54
N SER A 58 -0.22 -1.87 2.71
CA SER A 58 1.23 -1.91 2.85
C SER A 58 1.76 -3.23 2.31
N LEU A 59 3.07 -3.27 2.01
CA LEU A 59 3.70 -4.52 1.58
C LEU A 59 3.60 -5.61 2.65
N ALA A 60 3.67 -5.24 3.92
CA ALA A 60 3.51 -6.19 5.02
C ALA A 60 2.10 -6.79 5.00
N GLU A 61 1.08 -5.96 4.81
CA GLU A 61 -0.30 -6.42 4.71
C GLU A 61 -0.49 -7.35 3.51
N VAL A 62 0.11 -6.99 2.37
CA VAL A 62 0.06 -7.83 1.18
C VAL A 62 0.71 -9.18 1.45
N GLY A 63 1.89 -9.17 2.08
CA GLY A 63 2.61 -10.40 2.41
C GLY A 63 1.86 -11.31 3.36
N GLU A 64 1.13 -10.74 4.32
CA GLU A 64 0.32 -11.52 5.24
C GLU A 64 -0.87 -12.19 4.56
N ASN A 65 -1.47 -11.53 3.58
CA ASN A 65 -2.68 -12.01 2.94
C ASN A 65 -2.43 -12.89 1.72
N LEU A 66 -1.28 -12.73 1.05
CA LEU A 66 -0.97 -13.51 -0.15
C LEU A 66 -1.02 -15.01 0.05
N PRO A 67 -0.37 -15.58 1.10
CA PRO A 67 -0.40 -17.03 1.28
C PRO A 67 -1.82 -17.55 1.45
N ALA A 68 -2.67 -16.84 2.17
CA ALA A 68 -4.06 -17.23 2.36
C ALA A 68 -4.83 -17.23 1.05
N LEU A 69 -4.59 -16.22 0.19
CA LEU A 69 -5.25 -16.13 -1.11
C LEU A 69 -4.82 -17.25 -2.05
N TRP A 70 -3.51 -17.57 -2.06
CA TRP A 70 -2.98 -18.63 -2.91
C TRP A 70 -3.42 -20.02 -2.47
N GLN A 71 -3.51 -20.23 -1.16
CA GLN A 71 -3.88 -21.53 -0.61
C GLN A 71 -5.39 -21.75 -0.56
N ALA A 72 -6.14 -20.68 -0.62
CA ALA A 72 -7.59 -20.74 -0.60
C ALA A 72 -8.10 -21.14 -1.97
N SER A 73 -8.12 -22.45 -2.22
CA SER A 73 -8.55 -22.96 -3.52
C SER A 73 -10.05 -22.81 -3.74
N ASP A 74 -10.84 -22.69 -2.67
CA ASP A 74 -12.28 -22.83 -2.79
C ASP A 74 -13.06 -21.53 -2.84
N GLU A 75 -12.55 -20.44 -2.22
CA GLU A 75 -13.30 -19.18 -2.18
C GLU A 75 -12.39 -17.96 -2.08
N PRO A 76 -11.51 -17.72 -3.08
CA PRO A 76 -10.64 -16.57 -3.03
C PRO A 76 -11.39 -15.23 -3.03
N ALA A 77 -12.59 -15.20 -3.66
CA ALA A 77 -13.40 -13.99 -3.70
C ALA A 77 -13.92 -13.60 -2.33
N GLU A 78 -14.37 -14.57 -1.52
CA GLU A 78 -14.84 -14.28 -0.18
C GLU A 78 -13.73 -13.80 0.74
N ARG A 79 -12.57 -14.42 0.66
CA ARG A 79 -11.41 -14.00 1.45
C ARG A 79 -10.95 -12.61 1.06
N LEU A 80 -10.94 -12.33 -0.22
CA LEU A 80 -10.58 -11.02 -0.73
C LEU A 80 -11.58 -9.96 -0.26
N ALA A 81 -12.88 -10.29 -0.30
CA ALA A 81 -13.92 -9.41 0.20
C ALA A 81 -13.74 -9.11 1.68
N ALA A 82 -13.39 -10.13 2.48
CA ALA A 82 -13.13 -9.96 3.90
C ALA A 82 -11.94 -9.07 4.16
N VAL A 83 -10.85 -9.25 3.40
CA VAL A 83 -9.66 -8.41 3.50
C VAL A 83 -10.00 -6.96 3.17
N PHE A 84 -10.75 -6.74 2.10
CA PHE A 84 -11.19 -5.40 1.70
C PHE A 84 -12.09 -4.78 2.76
N ALA A 85 -13.01 -5.54 3.33
CA ALA A 85 -13.90 -5.04 4.39
C ALA A 85 -13.11 -4.59 5.61
N GLN A 86 -12.11 -5.36 6.01
CA GLN A 86 -11.23 -4.97 7.11
C GLN A 86 -10.46 -3.70 6.81
N LYS A 87 -9.96 -3.58 5.58
CA LYS A 87 -9.22 -2.38 5.17
C LYS A 87 -10.12 -1.16 5.14
N LEU A 88 -11.34 -1.31 4.63
CA LEU A 88 -12.33 -0.23 4.63
C LEU A 88 -12.64 0.23 6.05
N ALA A 89 -12.85 -0.70 6.96
CA ALA A 89 -13.13 -0.37 8.36
C ALA A 89 -11.95 0.38 8.99
N ALA A 90 -10.72 -0.03 8.71
CA ALA A 90 -9.53 0.65 9.20
C ALA A 90 -9.40 2.07 8.64
N ILE A 91 -9.71 2.25 7.36
CA ILE A 91 -9.71 3.56 6.72
C ILE A 91 -10.77 4.46 7.34
N ASP A 92 -11.98 3.94 7.52
CA ASP A 92 -13.09 4.70 8.14
C ASP A 92 -12.72 5.14 9.55
N GLU A 93 -12.10 4.25 10.31
CA GLU A 93 -11.62 4.59 11.66
C GLU A 93 -10.56 5.68 11.59
N ARG A 94 -9.64 5.59 10.64
CA ARG A 94 -8.60 6.60 10.46
C ARG A 94 -9.19 7.95 10.08
N ILE A 95 -10.19 7.96 9.22
CA ILE A 95 -10.91 9.19 8.85
C ILE A 95 -11.55 9.82 10.10
N ALA A 96 -12.22 9.01 10.91
CA ALA A 96 -12.85 9.51 12.13
C ALA A 96 -11.81 10.07 13.10
N GLN A 97 -10.66 9.41 13.28
CA GLN A 97 -9.58 9.89 14.11
C GLN A 97 -9.03 11.23 13.60
N LEU A 98 -8.83 11.35 12.30
CA LEU A 98 -8.33 12.58 11.71
C LEU A 98 -9.35 13.72 11.85
N GLN A 99 -10.63 13.43 11.70
CA GLN A 99 -11.68 14.41 11.93
C GLN A 99 -11.69 14.90 13.37
N GLY A 100 -11.52 13.97 14.33
CA GLY A 100 -11.40 14.31 15.74
C GLY A 100 -10.20 15.18 16.04
N LEU A 101 -9.06 14.85 15.47
CA LEU A 101 -7.84 15.64 15.61
C LEU A 101 -8.01 17.04 15.00
N ARG A 102 -8.65 17.11 13.85
CA ARG A 102 -8.93 18.37 13.17
C ARG A 102 -9.80 19.28 14.04
N GLN A 103 -10.85 18.71 14.63
CA GLN A 103 -11.71 19.46 15.53
C GLN A 103 -10.98 19.95 16.77
N ALA A 104 -10.18 19.07 17.37
CA ALA A 104 -9.42 19.40 18.56
C ALA A 104 -8.41 20.52 18.27
N LEU A 105 -7.72 20.41 17.14
CA LEU A 105 -6.74 21.41 16.74
C LEU A 105 -7.41 22.74 16.42
N SER A 106 -8.55 22.69 15.72
CA SER A 106 -9.33 23.89 15.40
C SER A 106 -9.80 24.61 16.67
N ALA A 107 -10.29 23.84 17.65
CA ALA A 107 -10.73 24.40 18.92
C ALA A 107 -9.56 25.06 19.67
N ARG A 108 -8.39 24.41 19.65
CA ARG A 108 -7.19 24.98 20.26
C ARG A 108 -6.72 26.23 19.52
N ALA A 109 -6.79 26.23 18.21
CA ALA A 109 -6.44 27.41 17.43
C ALA A 109 -7.34 28.59 17.75
N GLN A 110 -8.63 28.34 17.99
CA GLN A 110 -9.56 29.38 18.42
C GLN A 110 -9.32 29.81 19.87
N ALA A 111 -8.93 28.85 20.74
CA ALA A 111 -8.67 29.16 22.13
C ALA A 111 -7.42 30.01 22.31
N VAL A 112 -6.44 29.93 21.42
CA VAL A 112 -5.27 30.80 21.44
C VAL A 112 -5.49 32.04 20.57
N CYS A 113 -6.68 32.53 20.61
CA CYS A 113 -7.09 33.72 19.89
C CYS A 113 -6.16 34.93 20.06
N PRO A 114 -5.52 35.16 21.21
CA PRO A 114 -4.53 36.25 21.32
C PRO A 114 -3.40 36.15 20.32
N LEU A 115 -3.10 34.96 19.83
CA LEU A 115 -2.11 34.77 18.77
C LEU A 115 -2.69 34.91 17.38
N ALA A 116 -4.00 34.72 17.25
CA ALA A 116 -4.68 34.79 15.98
C ALA A 116 -4.54 36.17 15.30
N PRO A 117 -4.67 37.32 16.01
CA PRO A 117 -4.43 38.60 15.38
C PRO A 117 -3.04 38.76 14.81
N VAL A 118 -2.03 38.15 15.47
CA VAL A 118 -0.66 38.20 14.99
C VAL A 118 -0.53 37.36 13.73
N LEU A 119 -1.10 36.17 13.74
CA LEU A 119 -1.12 35.27 12.58
C LEU A 119 -1.97 35.84 11.46
N ASP A 120 -3.11 36.42 11.81
CA ASP A 120 -4.07 36.97 10.86
C ASP A 120 -3.67 38.34 10.35
N ALA A 121 -2.73 39.00 11.01
CA ALA A 121 -2.23 40.30 10.53
C ALA A 121 -1.69 40.19 9.12
N GLY A 122 -1.11 39.01 8.81
CA GLY A 122 -0.69 38.74 7.45
C GLY A 122 -1.83 38.56 6.46
N LYS A 123 -3.03 38.36 6.97
CA LYS A 123 -4.23 38.19 6.16
C LYS A 123 -5.02 39.48 6.00
N ALA A 124 -4.55 40.52 6.62
CA ALA A 124 -5.07 41.88 6.41
C ALA A 124 -6.56 42.07 6.72
N GLY A 125 -7.32 41.20 6.81
CA GLY A 125 -8.70 41.36 7.10
C GLY A 125 -9.14 40.47 8.22
N GLY A 126 -8.13 39.83 8.73
CA GLY A 126 -8.37 38.88 9.78
C GLY A 126 -9.03 39.46 10.99
#